data_0fa797148daa9696906e3ddb261fe11d
#
_entry.id   0fa797148daa9696906e3ddb261fe11d
#
_cell.length_a   1.000
_cell.length_b   1.000
_cell.length_c   1.000
_cell.angle_alpha   90.00
_cell.angle_beta   90.00
_cell.angle_gamma   90.00
#
_symmetry.space_group_name_H-M   'P 1'
#
loop_
_entity.id
_entity.type
_entity.pdbx_description
1 polymer ?
#
loop_
_entity_poly.entity_id
_entity_poly.type
_entity_poly.pdbx_seq_one_letter_code
_entity_poly.pdbx_strand_id
1 'polypeptide(L)'
;MQKSENRLAELDRLFKRIYEDMVNGKLSESRFQMLSEDYEKEQADLRIKIEMLEEEIQNQEDQADNVDKFIRQAKKYLHLEKLTPTILNDMVNAVYVHAPDKSSGHRVQDVEISYNYIGILPAALLYDLQNGKTA
;
A
#
# COMPACT_ATOMS: atom_id res chain seq x y z
N MET A 1 0.39 -6.86 -12.65
CA MET A 1 1.82 -7.03 -12.92
C MET A 1 2.06 -7.92 -14.12
N GLN A 2 1.82 -9.22 -14.08
CA GLN A 2 2.06 -10.19 -15.18
C GLN A 2 1.52 -9.76 -16.55
N LYS A 3 0.34 -9.16 -16.61
CA LYS A 3 -0.28 -8.67 -17.86
C LYS A 3 0.52 -7.52 -18.48
N SER A 4 1.04 -6.60 -17.67
CA SER A 4 1.85 -5.48 -18.13
C SER A 4 3.23 -5.93 -18.62
N GLU A 5 3.86 -6.86 -17.91
CA GLU A 5 5.14 -7.49 -18.32
C GLU A 5 5.01 -8.24 -19.65
N ASN A 6 3.95 -9.02 -19.79
CA ASN A 6 3.67 -9.74 -21.06
C ASN A 6 3.48 -8.75 -22.21
N ARG A 7 2.80 -7.62 -21.96
CA ARG A 7 2.62 -6.59 -22.99
C ARG A 7 3.93 -5.90 -23.37
N LEU A 8 4.83 -5.64 -22.40
CA LEU A 8 6.17 -5.12 -22.69
C LEU A 8 6.96 -6.07 -23.60
N ALA A 9 6.96 -7.35 -23.29
CA ALA A 9 7.65 -8.36 -24.11
C ALA A 9 7.04 -8.47 -25.53
N GLU A 10 5.74 -8.27 -25.66
CA GLU A 10 5.06 -8.22 -26.96
C GLU A 10 5.48 -6.98 -27.75
N LEU A 11 5.54 -5.80 -27.13
CA LEU A 11 5.98 -4.55 -27.77
C LEU A 11 7.42 -4.66 -28.28
N ASP A 12 8.32 -5.30 -27.54
CA ASP A 12 9.69 -5.53 -27.97
C ASP A 12 9.74 -6.40 -29.26
N ARG A 13 8.88 -7.41 -29.35
CA ARG A 13 8.78 -8.26 -30.56
C ARG A 13 8.19 -7.47 -31.73
N LEU A 14 7.17 -6.67 -31.49
CA LEU A 14 6.54 -5.84 -32.50
C LEU A 14 7.53 -4.79 -33.04
N PHE A 15 8.32 -4.17 -32.16
CA PHE A 15 9.33 -3.20 -32.54
C PHE A 15 10.38 -3.82 -33.48
N LYS A 16 10.89 -5.00 -33.14
CA LYS A 16 11.82 -5.75 -34.03
C LYS A 16 11.19 -6.00 -35.39
N ARG A 17 9.92 -6.43 -35.41
CA ARG A 17 9.22 -6.74 -36.66
C ARG A 17 9.03 -5.51 -37.55
N ILE A 18 8.62 -4.38 -36.99
CA ILE A 18 8.45 -3.14 -37.79
C ILE A 18 9.79 -2.63 -38.31
N TYR A 19 10.88 -2.82 -37.57
CA TYR A 19 12.23 -2.51 -38.02
C TYR A 19 12.64 -3.38 -39.22
N GLU A 20 12.43 -4.68 -39.14
CA GLU A 20 12.68 -5.60 -40.25
C GLU A 20 11.85 -5.29 -41.50
N ASP A 21 10.58 -4.97 -41.32
CA ASP A 21 9.66 -4.59 -42.40
C ASP A 21 10.07 -3.25 -43.05
N MET A 22 10.61 -2.30 -42.27
CA MET A 22 11.18 -1.06 -42.79
C MET A 22 12.42 -1.34 -43.63
N VAL A 23 13.37 -2.12 -43.12
CA VAL A 23 14.62 -2.49 -43.82
C VAL A 23 14.32 -3.24 -45.13
N ASN A 24 13.29 -4.08 -45.13
CA ASN A 24 12.85 -4.84 -46.32
C ASN A 24 11.97 -4.03 -47.28
N GLY A 25 11.74 -2.77 -47.03
CA GLY A 25 10.96 -1.89 -47.87
C GLY A 25 9.45 -2.12 -47.84
N LYS A 26 8.93 -2.93 -46.89
CA LYS A 26 7.52 -3.20 -46.71
C LYS A 26 6.81 -2.11 -45.91
N LEU A 27 7.57 -1.39 -45.10
CA LEU A 27 7.10 -0.28 -44.26
C LEU A 27 7.88 0.98 -44.64
N SER A 28 7.18 2.11 -44.82
CA SER A 28 7.82 3.41 -45.08
C SER A 28 8.48 3.93 -43.81
N GLU A 29 9.55 4.70 -43.97
CA GLU A 29 10.27 5.34 -42.87
C GLU A 29 9.34 6.21 -41.99
N SER A 30 8.45 6.98 -42.60
CA SER A 30 7.48 7.80 -41.89
C SER A 30 6.51 6.99 -41.02
N ARG A 31 6.04 5.84 -41.52
CA ARG A 31 5.20 4.93 -40.75
C ARG A 31 5.97 4.21 -39.66
N PHE A 32 7.19 3.83 -39.92
CA PHE A 32 8.08 3.25 -38.92
C PHE A 32 8.28 4.22 -37.76
N GLN A 33 8.60 5.48 -38.05
CA GLN A 33 8.81 6.49 -37.02
C GLN A 33 7.56 6.69 -36.15
N MET A 34 6.40 6.82 -36.77
CA MET A 34 5.14 6.96 -36.02
C MET A 34 4.84 5.77 -35.10
N LEU A 35 5.01 4.54 -35.61
CA LEU A 35 4.78 3.32 -34.82
C LEU A 35 5.82 3.17 -33.71
N SER A 36 7.07 3.57 -33.95
CA SER A 36 8.13 3.55 -32.95
C SER A 36 7.83 4.48 -31.79
N GLU A 37 7.40 5.70 -32.07
CA GLU A 37 7.02 6.68 -31.05
C GLU A 37 5.84 6.19 -30.21
N ASP A 38 4.83 5.58 -30.84
CA ASP A 38 3.68 5.00 -30.13
C ASP A 38 4.11 3.83 -29.22
N TYR A 39 4.97 2.93 -29.70
CA TYR A 39 5.45 1.80 -28.91
C TYR A 39 6.35 2.23 -27.76
N GLU A 40 7.24 3.21 -28.00
CA GLU A 40 8.09 3.76 -26.94
C GLU A 40 7.27 4.43 -25.83
N LYS A 41 6.22 5.16 -26.20
CA LYS A 41 5.31 5.77 -25.25
C LYS A 41 4.55 4.72 -24.44
N GLU A 42 3.98 3.70 -25.11
CA GLU A 42 3.29 2.61 -24.43
C GLU A 42 4.24 1.86 -23.48
N GLN A 43 5.48 1.61 -23.90
CA GLN A 43 6.50 1.00 -23.04
C GLN A 43 6.83 1.83 -21.81
N ALA A 44 6.97 3.16 -21.96
CA ALA A 44 7.23 4.05 -20.85
C ALA A 44 6.08 4.04 -19.84
N ASP A 45 4.84 4.13 -20.30
CA ASP A 45 3.64 4.09 -19.46
C ASP A 45 3.50 2.75 -18.72
N LEU A 46 3.80 1.63 -19.39
CA LEU A 46 3.77 0.31 -18.77
C LEU A 46 4.86 0.11 -17.72
N ARG A 47 6.06 0.65 -17.93
CA ARG A 47 7.15 0.59 -16.93
C ARG A 47 6.78 1.36 -15.67
N ILE A 48 6.25 2.57 -15.81
CA ILE A 48 5.75 3.36 -14.67
C ILE A 48 4.66 2.60 -13.92
N LYS A 49 3.74 1.97 -14.66
CA LYS A 49 2.67 1.18 -14.05
C LYS A 49 3.19 -0.04 -13.30
N ILE A 50 4.19 -0.73 -13.80
CA ILE A 50 4.82 -1.87 -13.12
C ILE A 50 5.48 -1.39 -11.84
N GLU A 51 6.27 -0.32 -11.89
CA GLU A 51 6.94 0.26 -10.72
C GLU A 51 5.95 0.64 -9.62
N MET A 52 4.84 1.30 -9.97
CA MET A 52 3.78 1.62 -9.01
C MET A 52 3.14 0.37 -8.38
N LEU A 53 2.94 -0.68 -9.17
CA LEU A 53 2.37 -1.93 -8.66
C LEU A 53 3.37 -2.69 -7.76
N GLU A 54 4.65 -2.65 -8.07
CA GLU A 54 5.70 -3.23 -7.23
C GLU A 54 5.79 -2.51 -5.88
N GLU A 55 5.74 -1.18 -5.90
CA GLU A 55 5.71 -0.36 -4.69
C GLU A 55 4.46 -0.66 -3.83
N GLU A 56 3.30 -0.80 -4.46
CA GLU A 56 2.05 -1.15 -3.76
C GLU A 56 2.14 -2.54 -3.10
N ILE A 57 2.69 -3.54 -3.80
CA ILE A 57 2.90 -4.88 -3.25
C ILE A 57 3.84 -4.82 -2.05
N GLN A 58 4.97 -4.10 -2.19
CA GLN A 58 5.93 -3.96 -1.10
C GLN A 58 5.30 -3.30 0.14
N ASN A 59 4.52 -2.24 -0.07
CA ASN A 59 3.80 -1.57 1.01
C ASN A 59 2.81 -2.50 1.72
N GLN A 60 2.10 -3.35 0.97
CA GLN A 60 1.17 -4.32 1.55
C GLN A 60 1.90 -5.42 2.35
N GLU A 61 3.04 -5.90 1.86
CA GLU A 61 3.88 -6.86 2.58
C GLU A 61 4.43 -6.26 3.88
N ASP A 62 4.93 -5.03 3.84
CA ASP A 62 5.43 -4.33 5.02
C ASP A 62 4.33 -4.10 6.06
N GLN A 63 3.10 -3.79 5.63
CA GLN A 63 1.95 -3.67 6.52
C GLN A 63 1.58 -5.01 7.17
N ALA A 64 1.57 -6.10 6.40
CA ALA A 64 1.30 -7.44 6.92
C ALA A 64 2.35 -7.85 7.97
N ASP A 65 3.63 -7.60 7.70
CA ASP A 65 4.72 -7.85 8.63
C ASP A 65 4.58 -7.04 9.93
N ASN A 66 4.16 -5.78 9.83
CA ASN A 66 3.93 -4.92 10.97
C ASN A 66 2.75 -5.40 11.82
N VAL A 67 1.66 -5.88 11.20
CA VAL A 67 0.53 -6.49 11.92
C VAL A 67 0.98 -7.76 12.65
N ASP A 68 1.78 -8.61 12.01
CA ASP A 68 2.31 -9.82 12.64
C ASP A 68 3.24 -9.52 13.83
N LYS A 69 4.05 -8.47 13.73
CA LYS A 69 4.89 -7.98 14.84
C LYS A 69 4.02 -7.51 16.00
N PHE A 70 2.97 -6.73 15.72
CA PHE A 70 2.03 -6.28 16.73
C PHE A 70 1.33 -7.44 17.43
N ILE A 71 0.82 -8.43 16.68
CA ILE A 71 0.15 -9.62 17.22
C ILE A 71 1.10 -10.41 18.13
N ARG A 72 2.34 -10.61 17.69
CA ARG A 72 3.36 -11.28 18.51
C ARG A 72 3.66 -10.54 19.81
N GLN A 73 3.72 -9.23 19.76
CA GLN A 73 3.91 -8.37 20.93
C GLN A 73 2.71 -8.45 21.86
N ALA A 74 1.48 -8.34 21.33
CA ALA A 74 0.24 -8.42 22.10
C ALA A 74 0.07 -9.78 22.81
N LYS A 75 0.47 -10.88 22.16
CA LYS A 75 0.39 -12.23 22.75
C LYS A 75 1.22 -12.40 24.01
N LYS A 76 2.28 -11.61 24.21
CA LYS A 76 3.08 -11.62 25.45
C LYS A 76 2.27 -11.15 26.66
N TYR A 77 1.19 -10.40 26.42
CA TYR A 77 0.42 -9.70 27.45
C TYR A 77 -1.04 -10.17 27.58
N LEU A 78 -1.38 -11.32 26.98
CA LEU A 78 -2.75 -11.85 26.94
C LEU A 78 -3.39 -12.13 28.32
N HIS A 79 -2.60 -12.26 29.38
CA HIS A 79 -3.06 -12.64 30.72
C HIS A 79 -2.70 -11.61 31.80
N LEU A 80 -2.59 -10.34 31.44
CA LEU A 80 -2.19 -9.29 32.35
C LEU A 80 -3.39 -8.76 33.15
N GLU A 81 -3.24 -8.76 34.45
CA GLU A 81 -4.23 -8.18 35.37
C GLU A 81 -4.05 -6.66 35.52
N LYS A 82 -2.87 -6.11 35.25
CA LYS A 82 -2.54 -4.71 35.42
C LYS A 82 -1.72 -4.15 34.27
N LEU A 83 -2.05 -2.94 33.83
CA LEU A 83 -1.24 -2.16 32.91
C LEU A 83 -0.02 -1.60 33.62
N THR A 84 1.19 -1.95 33.16
CA THR A 84 2.45 -1.43 33.67
C THR A 84 3.10 -0.44 32.69
N PRO A 85 3.99 0.47 33.12
CA PRO A 85 4.72 1.34 32.21
C PRO A 85 5.50 0.59 31.13
N THR A 86 6.04 -0.57 31.46
CA THR A 86 6.78 -1.43 30.51
C THR A 86 5.87 -1.91 29.38
N ILE A 87 4.67 -2.41 29.72
CA ILE A 87 3.68 -2.86 28.73
C ILE A 87 3.23 -1.71 27.85
N LEU A 88 2.96 -0.55 28.48
CA LEU A 88 2.54 0.64 27.76
C LEU A 88 3.60 1.06 26.73
N ASN A 89 4.88 1.09 27.11
CA ASN A 89 5.98 1.42 26.23
C ASN A 89 6.19 0.40 25.10
N ASP A 90 5.92 -0.88 25.36
CA ASP A 90 6.05 -1.94 24.37
C ASP A 90 4.94 -1.90 23.31
N MET A 91 3.73 -1.46 23.67
CA MET A 91 2.54 -1.55 22.83
C MET A 91 2.11 -0.21 22.24
N VAL A 92 2.39 0.89 22.92
CA VAL A 92 1.90 2.22 22.56
C VAL A 92 3.05 3.11 22.10
N ASN A 93 2.89 3.68 20.91
CA ASN A 93 3.83 4.64 20.34
C ASN A 93 3.53 6.06 20.83
N ALA A 94 2.26 6.47 20.82
CA ALA A 94 1.83 7.80 21.22
C ALA A 94 0.37 7.81 21.68
N VAL A 95 0.03 8.76 22.54
CA VAL A 95 -1.33 9.05 22.94
C VAL A 95 -1.64 10.51 22.59
N TYR A 96 -2.67 10.72 21.76
CA TYR A 96 -3.11 12.05 21.36
C TYR A 96 -4.37 12.40 22.14
N VAL A 97 -4.30 13.49 22.90
CA VAL A 97 -5.42 14.02 23.67
C VAL A 97 -5.91 15.28 22.98
N HIS A 98 -7.13 15.21 22.42
CA HIS A 98 -7.74 16.34 21.73
C HIS A 98 -8.28 17.37 22.70
N ALA A 99 -8.44 18.62 22.23
CA ALA A 99 -9.04 19.66 23.02
C ALA A 99 -10.50 19.27 23.40
N PRO A 100 -10.95 19.54 24.66
CA PRO A 100 -12.28 19.16 25.08
C PRO A 100 -13.34 19.94 24.33
N ASP A 101 -14.32 19.22 23.78
CA ASP A 101 -15.54 19.84 23.24
C ASP A 101 -16.53 20.17 24.39
N LYS A 102 -16.99 21.42 24.42
CA LYS A 102 -17.94 21.94 25.39
C LYS A 102 -19.29 22.31 24.76
N SER A 103 -19.48 22.04 23.47
CA SER A 103 -20.63 22.47 22.67
C SER A 103 -21.97 21.86 23.17
N SER A 104 -21.90 20.65 23.74
CA SER A 104 -23.09 19.91 24.23
C SER A 104 -23.44 20.14 25.68
N GLY A 105 -22.75 21.07 26.37
CA GLY A 105 -22.96 21.33 27.83
C GLY A 105 -22.26 20.29 28.73
N HIS A 106 -21.74 19.22 28.19
CA HIS A 106 -20.88 18.27 28.87
C HIS A 106 -19.46 18.31 28.26
N ARG A 107 -18.47 18.15 29.14
CA ARG A 107 -17.08 18.09 28.67
C ARG A 107 -16.81 16.71 28.07
N VAL A 108 -16.68 16.63 26.74
CA VAL A 108 -16.26 15.44 26.03
C VAL A 108 -14.83 15.66 25.56
N GLN A 109 -13.99 14.67 25.70
CA GLN A 109 -12.59 14.72 25.30
C GLN A 109 -12.21 13.42 24.58
N ASP A 110 -11.80 13.54 23.32
CA ASP A 110 -11.37 12.41 22.53
C ASP A 110 -9.90 12.11 22.79
N VAL A 111 -9.60 10.82 22.87
CA VAL A 111 -8.26 10.28 23.03
C VAL A 111 -8.01 9.26 21.93
N GLU A 112 -6.95 9.46 21.17
CA GLU A 112 -6.50 8.50 20.16
C GLU A 112 -5.20 7.86 20.61
N ILE A 113 -5.10 6.54 20.46
CA ILE A 113 -3.91 5.76 20.82
C ILE A 113 -3.26 5.23 19.55
N SER A 114 -2.01 5.64 19.33
CA SER A 114 -1.18 5.07 18.28
C SER A 114 -0.39 3.89 18.83
N TYR A 115 -0.64 2.71 18.30
CA TYR A 115 0.04 1.48 18.69
C TYR A 115 1.32 1.27 17.90
N ASN A 116 2.29 0.63 18.50
CA ASN A 116 3.51 0.23 17.82
C ASN A 116 3.17 -0.68 16.64
N TYR A 117 3.81 -0.47 15.51
CA TYR A 117 3.69 -1.18 14.24
C TYR A 117 2.41 -0.94 13.42
N ILE A 118 1.25 -0.71 14.05
CA ILE A 118 -0.04 -0.61 13.35
C ILE A 118 -0.67 0.79 13.37
N GLY A 119 -0.11 1.73 14.16
CA GLY A 119 -0.63 3.09 14.25
C GLY A 119 -1.96 3.21 14.98
N ILE A 120 -2.80 4.16 14.56
CA ILE A 120 -4.09 4.44 15.18
C ILE A 120 -5.15 3.48 14.63
N LEU A 121 -5.86 2.79 15.53
CA LEU A 121 -7.00 1.96 15.14
C LEU A 121 -8.26 2.83 14.96
N PRO A 122 -9.02 2.64 13.87
CA PRO A 122 -10.28 3.33 13.68
C PRO A 122 -11.28 3.02 14.79
N ALA A 123 -12.04 4.02 15.23
CA ALA A 123 -13.04 3.87 16.29
C ALA A 123 -14.08 2.79 16.00
N ALA A 124 -14.47 2.62 14.74
CA ALA A 124 -15.37 1.55 14.30
C ALA A 124 -14.82 0.16 14.59
N LEU A 125 -13.54 -0.05 14.34
CA LEU A 125 -12.87 -1.34 14.60
C LEU A 125 -12.78 -1.62 16.11
N LEU A 126 -12.50 -0.60 16.91
CA LEU A 126 -12.46 -0.73 18.37
C LEU A 126 -13.83 -1.09 18.94
N TYR A 127 -14.91 -0.51 18.41
CA TYR A 127 -16.28 -0.81 18.81
C TYR A 127 -16.64 -2.27 18.48
N ASP A 128 -16.28 -2.76 17.31
CA ASP A 128 -16.54 -4.15 16.88
C ASP A 128 -15.78 -5.15 17.74
N LEU A 129 -14.53 -4.85 18.08
CA LEU A 129 -13.72 -5.69 18.98
C LEU A 129 -14.31 -5.76 20.40
N GLN A 130 -14.82 -4.64 20.93
CA GLN A 130 -15.44 -4.60 22.25
C GLN A 130 -16.77 -5.37 22.33
N ASN A 131 -17.52 -5.42 21.22
CA ASN A 131 -18.82 -6.07 21.14
C ASN A 131 -18.79 -7.52 20.60
N GLY A 132 -17.60 -8.09 20.42
CA GLY A 132 -17.42 -9.49 20.01
C GLY A 132 -17.88 -9.79 18.57
N LYS A 133 -18.08 -8.76 17.75
CA LYS A 133 -18.35 -8.92 16.32
C LYS A 133 -17.01 -9.09 15.59
N THR A 134 -16.43 -10.25 15.69
CA THR A 134 -15.40 -10.68 14.73
C THR A 134 -16.07 -11.00 13.41
N ALA A 135 -15.65 -10.32 12.39
CA ALA A 135 -16.03 -10.64 11.02
C ALA A 135 -15.58 -12.06 10.63
#